data_f233d03893b99e53cde1a209ad130420
#
_entry.id   f233d03893b99e53cde1a209ad130420
#
_cell.length_a   1.000
_cell.length_b   1.000
_cell.length_c   1.000
_cell.angle_alpha   90.00
_cell.angle_beta   90.00
_cell.angle_gamma   90.00
#
_symmetry.space_group_name_H-M   'P 1'
#
loop_
_entity.id
_entity.type
_entity.pdbx_description
1 polymer ?
#
loop_
_entity_poly.entity_id
_entity_poly.type
_entity_poly.pdbx_seq_one_letter_code
_entity_poly.pdbx_strand_id
1 'polypeptide(L)'
;MDTTLILIVDDRADIRLFLREFLHVEGFSTVEAVDADQAVEQARKERPALIMMDVMMPGRDGLSAIQEIRAHNNIVGIIVMTAHGTEERAVRAMQVGADDYMHKPFDVAELQTKLHAVLDKSRLRIENRRLTERMQWVLSRYMPLSVADQLINAPELPSLGGERQDVTLLFADLRGFTTFAARAVPEDLIKHLNRYLALATEAILAENGTLDKFLGDGVMALFNAPLRDTEHMFHAVRAALAIQRNAAKLEPLGDILEPLRFGVGVHTGEVVVGNIGAARLMSYTAIGDDVNIAKRLEENAEPGQIVVSERIVQSLSGRLRVKPLEPMVLKGHLESIPIYEVVSLLD
;
A
#
# COMPACT_ATOMS: atom_id res chain seq x y z
N MET A 1 18.40 -24.26 17.21
CA MET A 1 18.97 -22.99 16.65
C MET A 1 19.01 -23.19 15.15
N ASP A 2 18.29 -22.36 14.39
CA ASP A 2 18.35 -22.44 12.93
C ASP A 2 19.76 -22.03 12.50
N THR A 3 20.52 -22.98 11.94
CA THR A 3 21.84 -22.70 11.40
C THR A 3 21.72 -21.87 10.13
N THR A 4 22.48 -20.77 10.04
CA THR A 4 22.48 -19.89 8.86
C THR A 4 22.95 -20.66 7.64
N LEU A 5 22.14 -20.71 6.57
CA LEU A 5 22.40 -21.45 5.35
C LEU A 5 23.19 -20.57 4.36
N ILE A 6 24.28 -21.15 3.80
CA ILE A 6 25.12 -20.52 2.79
C ILE A 6 25.13 -21.39 1.54
N LEU A 7 24.93 -20.78 0.37
CA LEU A 7 25.04 -21.43 -0.93
C LEU A 7 26.47 -21.25 -1.47
N ILE A 8 27.13 -22.36 -1.78
CA ILE A 8 28.45 -22.39 -2.39
C ILE A 8 28.27 -22.75 -3.88
N VAL A 9 28.76 -21.87 -4.76
CA VAL A 9 28.66 -22.04 -6.22
C VAL A 9 30.05 -22.01 -6.82
N ASP A 10 30.50 -23.15 -7.33
CA ASP A 10 31.83 -23.31 -7.96
C ASP A 10 31.80 -24.60 -8.80
N ASP A 11 32.35 -24.62 -9.99
CA ASP A 11 32.42 -25.83 -10.84
C ASP A 11 33.42 -26.87 -10.29
N ARG A 12 34.44 -26.42 -9.54
CA ARG A 12 35.49 -27.23 -8.95
C ARG A 12 35.06 -27.86 -7.62
N ALA A 13 35.08 -29.18 -7.56
CA ALA A 13 34.69 -29.94 -6.36
C ALA A 13 35.67 -29.72 -5.17
N ASP A 14 36.97 -29.51 -5.42
CA ASP A 14 37.96 -29.24 -4.39
C ASP A 14 37.71 -27.89 -3.68
N ILE A 15 37.28 -26.87 -4.42
CA ILE A 15 36.91 -25.56 -3.86
C ILE A 15 35.62 -25.67 -3.02
N ARG A 16 34.60 -26.35 -3.54
CA ARG A 16 33.34 -26.56 -2.77
C ARG A 16 33.59 -27.33 -1.48
N LEU A 17 34.44 -28.38 -1.54
CA LEU A 17 34.79 -29.16 -0.35
C LEU A 17 35.52 -28.28 0.68
N PHE A 18 36.48 -27.48 0.29
CA PHE A 18 37.24 -26.57 1.17
C PHE A 18 36.26 -25.56 1.85
N LEU A 19 35.42 -24.91 1.07
CA LEU A 19 34.46 -23.94 1.59
C LEU A 19 33.43 -24.58 2.53
N ARG A 20 32.95 -25.76 2.19
CA ARG A 20 32.01 -26.51 3.05
C ARG A 20 32.63 -26.82 4.40
N GLU A 21 33.85 -27.35 4.43
CA GLU A 21 34.55 -27.69 5.66
C GLU A 21 34.83 -26.42 6.51
N PHE A 22 35.29 -25.34 5.87
CA PHE A 22 35.50 -24.06 6.53
C PHE A 22 34.18 -23.53 7.15
N LEU A 23 33.12 -23.46 6.36
CA LEU A 23 31.84 -22.95 6.82
C LEU A 23 31.19 -23.82 7.92
N HIS A 24 31.43 -25.13 7.86
CA HIS A 24 30.98 -26.04 8.92
C HIS A 24 31.70 -25.77 10.26
N VAL A 25 33.00 -25.52 10.22
CA VAL A 25 33.79 -25.12 11.41
C VAL A 25 33.29 -23.78 11.98
N GLU A 26 32.89 -22.83 11.12
CA GLU A 26 32.30 -21.57 11.53
C GLU A 26 30.81 -21.70 12.00
N GLY A 27 30.23 -22.90 11.97
CA GLY A 27 28.87 -23.16 12.46
C GLY A 27 27.75 -22.90 11.47
N PHE A 28 28.07 -22.81 10.17
CA PHE A 28 27.09 -22.60 9.08
C PHE A 28 26.65 -23.93 8.45
N SER A 29 25.41 -23.97 7.94
CA SER A 29 24.94 -25.02 7.04
C SER A 29 25.19 -24.61 5.59
N THR A 30 25.45 -25.59 4.71
CA THR A 30 25.77 -25.30 3.33
C THR A 30 24.87 -26.08 2.37
N VAL A 31 24.63 -25.47 1.19
CA VAL A 31 24.09 -26.12 0.00
C VAL A 31 25.04 -25.80 -1.15
N GLU A 32 25.17 -26.70 -2.10
CA GLU A 32 26.14 -26.57 -3.21
C GLU A 32 25.42 -26.46 -4.55
N ALA A 33 26.03 -25.72 -5.48
CA ALA A 33 25.70 -25.69 -6.89
C ALA A 33 26.99 -25.76 -7.71
N VAL A 34 26.94 -26.42 -8.86
CA VAL A 34 28.11 -26.63 -9.72
C VAL A 34 28.16 -25.69 -10.92
N ASP A 35 27.06 -24.95 -11.16
CA ASP A 35 26.92 -24.02 -12.27
C ASP A 35 25.93 -22.88 -11.91
N ALA A 36 25.83 -21.91 -12.82
CA ALA A 36 25.01 -20.73 -12.66
C ALA A 36 23.49 -21.01 -12.61
N ASP A 37 23.02 -22.01 -13.37
CA ASP A 37 21.60 -22.35 -13.43
C ASP A 37 21.13 -23.03 -12.13
N GLN A 38 21.94 -23.99 -11.63
CA GLN A 38 21.73 -24.58 -10.32
C GLN A 38 21.79 -23.53 -9.20
N ALA A 39 22.71 -22.55 -9.32
CA ALA A 39 22.81 -21.46 -8.33
C ALA A 39 21.50 -20.67 -8.22
N VAL A 40 20.91 -20.30 -9.36
CA VAL A 40 19.63 -19.58 -9.38
C VAL A 40 18.49 -20.42 -8.80
N GLU A 41 18.43 -21.72 -9.17
CA GLU A 41 17.43 -22.66 -8.65
C GLU A 41 17.55 -22.82 -7.13
N GLN A 42 18.78 -23.11 -6.63
CA GLN A 42 19.02 -23.30 -5.20
C GLN A 42 18.80 -22.02 -4.39
N ALA A 43 19.20 -20.85 -4.93
CA ALA A 43 18.93 -19.58 -4.28
C ALA A 43 17.42 -19.31 -4.09
N ARG A 44 16.61 -19.71 -5.07
CA ARG A 44 15.13 -19.57 -5.01
C ARG A 44 14.48 -20.56 -4.05
N LYS A 45 14.93 -21.83 -4.10
CA LYS A 45 14.36 -22.95 -3.32
C LYS A 45 14.76 -22.86 -1.86
N GLU A 46 16.04 -22.76 -1.58
CA GLU A 46 16.61 -22.89 -0.24
C GLU A 46 16.72 -21.56 0.52
N ARG A 47 16.63 -20.42 -0.20
CA ARG A 47 16.68 -19.04 0.34
C ARG A 47 17.89 -18.82 1.27
N PRO A 48 19.13 -19.06 0.83
CA PRO A 48 20.29 -18.90 1.67
C PRO A 48 20.45 -17.46 2.15
N ALA A 49 21.11 -17.27 3.30
CA ALA A 49 21.45 -15.94 3.83
C ALA A 49 22.61 -15.28 3.06
N LEU A 50 23.49 -16.13 2.49
CA LEU A 50 24.65 -15.70 1.72
C LEU A 50 24.94 -16.69 0.59
N ILE A 51 25.43 -16.18 -0.53
CA ILE A 51 25.88 -16.94 -1.69
C ILE A 51 27.36 -16.62 -1.93
N MET A 52 28.19 -17.66 -2.00
CA MET A 52 29.57 -17.58 -2.45
C MET A 52 29.60 -18.03 -3.91
N MET A 53 29.80 -17.10 -4.87
CA MET A 53 29.62 -17.30 -6.29
C MET A 53 30.93 -17.24 -7.06
N ASP A 54 31.32 -18.34 -7.71
CA ASP A 54 32.36 -18.26 -8.74
C ASP A 54 31.86 -17.52 -9.98
N VAL A 55 32.67 -16.63 -10.53
CA VAL A 55 32.38 -15.93 -11.78
C VAL A 55 32.73 -16.79 -13.00
N MET A 56 33.76 -17.64 -12.88
CA MET A 56 34.37 -18.37 -13.98
C MET A 56 33.90 -19.81 -14.02
N MET A 57 32.69 -20.03 -14.47
CA MET A 57 32.12 -21.38 -14.62
C MET A 57 31.85 -21.71 -16.09
N PRO A 58 31.92 -23.00 -16.50
CA PRO A 58 31.50 -23.41 -17.83
C PRO A 58 30.05 -23.10 -18.13
N GLY A 59 29.76 -22.68 -19.36
CA GLY A 59 28.39 -22.36 -19.77
C GLY A 59 27.97 -20.94 -19.42
N ARG A 60 26.99 -20.80 -18.56
CA ARG A 60 26.47 -19.50 -18.12
C ARG A 60 27.37 -18.83 -17.09
N ASP A 61 27.68 -17.54 -17.32
CA ASP A 61 28.51 -16.72 -16.43
C ASP A 61 27.85 -16.48 -15.08
N GLY A 62 28.61 -16.59 -14.00
CA GLY A 62 28.17 -16.28 -12.64
C GLY A 62 27.62 -14.86 -12.45
N LEU A 63 28.12 -13.87 -13.23
CA LEU A 63 27.56 -12.50 -13.19
C LEU A 63 26.11 -12.44 -13.65
N SER A 64 25.73 -13.23 -14.66
CA SER A 64 24.34 -13.33 -15.13
C SER A 64 23.44 -13.96 -14.08
N ALA A 65 23.95 -14.96 -13.34
CA ALA A 65 23.22 -15.56 -12.22
C ALA A 65 22.97 -14.55 -11.09
N ILE A 66 23.98 -13.71 -10.77
CA ILE A 66 23.86 -12.65 -9.77
C ILE A 66 22.75 -11.66 -10.14
N GLN A 67 22.71 -11.22 -11.41
CA GLN A 67 21.67 -10.30 -11.89
C GLN A 67 20.27 -10.90 -11.73
N GLU A 68 20.09 -12.16 -12.11
CA GLU A 68 18.80 -12.84 -11.97
C GLU A 68 18.41 -13.04 -10.51
N ILE A 69 19.34 -13.44 -9.65
CA ILE A 69 19.11 -13.57 -8.22
C ILE A 69 18.71 -12.22 -7.62
N ARG A 70 19.40 -11.15 -7.96
CA ARG A 70 19.09 -9.79 -7.48
C ARG A 70 17.73 -9.27 -7.94
N ALA A 71 17.29 -9.61 -9.14
CA ALA A 71 15.96 -9.25 -9.64
C ALA A 71 14.83 -9.84 -8.78
N HIS A 72 15.08 -10.99 -8.14
CA HIS A 72 14.09 -11.69 -7.30
C HIS A 72 14.35 -11.54 -5.79
N ASN A 73 15.61 -11.34 -5.40
CA ASN A 73 16.03 -11.24 -4.00
C ASN A 73 17.22 -10.27 -3.86
N ASN A 74 16.92 -9.03 -3.47
CA ASN A 74 17.91 -7.99 -3.22
C ASN A 74 18.50 -8.02 -1.79
N ILE A 75 18.08 -8.97 -0.95
CA ILE A 75 18.45 -9.06 0.46
C ILE A 75 19.61 -10.01 0.69
N VAL A 76 19.66 -11.14 -0.03
CA VAL A 76 20.67 -12.17 0.13
C VAL A 76 22.09 -11.58 0.00
N GLY A 77 23.02 -11.96 0.88
CA GLY A 77 24.43 -11.58 0.75
C GLY A 77 25.07 -12.29 -0.45
N ILE A 78 25.91 -11.62 -1.24
CA ILE A 78 26.63 -12.24 -2.36
C ILE A 78 28.10 -11.85 -2.27
N ILE A 79 28.97 -12.87 -2.09
CA ILE A 79 30.44 -12.75 -2.21
C ILE A 79 30.86 -13.42 -3.51
N VAL A 80 31.54 -12.67 -4.36
CA VAL A 80 32.08 -13.21 -5.62
C VAL A 80 33.47 -13.75 -5.41
N MET A 81 33.73 -14.94 -5.94
CA MET A 81 35.03 -15.59 -5.94
C MET A 81 35.66 -15.46 -7.32
N THR A 82 36.88 -14.93 -7.41
CA THR A 82 37.60 -14.69 -8.69
C THR A 82 39.01 -15.25 -8.65
N ALA A 83 39.54 -15.62 -9.83
CA ALA A 83 40.97 -15.94 -9.96
C ALA A 83 41.84 -14.65 -9.92
N HIS A 84 43.10 -14.78 -9.53
CA HIS A 84 44.03 -13.67 -9.49
C HIS A 84 44.20 -13.03 -10.89
N GLY A 85 44.23 -11.69 -10.99
CA GLY A 85 44.37 -10.97 -12.25
C GLY A 85 43.04 -10.63 -12.97
N THR A 86 41.89 -10.80 -12.34
CA THR A 86 40.56 -10.51 -12.92
C THR A 86 39.84 -9.33 -12.24
N GLU A 87 40.59 -8.25 -11.97
CA GLU A 87 40.06 -7.04 -11.28
C GLU A 87 38.88 -6.41 -12.01
N GLU A 88 38.88 -6.39 -13.34
CA GLU A 88 37.74 -5.88 -14.12
C GLU A 88 36.44 -6.66 -13.87
N ARG A 89 36.52 -7.98 -13.62
CA ARG A 89 35.37 -8.82 -13.32
C ARG A 89 34.88 -8.60 -11.91
N ALA A 90 35.76 -8.37 -10.95
CA ALA A 90 35.39 -7.98 -9.61
C ALA A 90 34.58 -6.65 -9.61
N VAL A 91 35.05 -5.66 -10.38
CA VAL A 91 34.35 -4.40 -10.57
C VAL A 91 32.94 -4.62 -11.19
N ARG A 92 32.88 -5.45 -12.24
CA ARG A 92 31.59 -5.81 -12.85
C ARG A 92 30.67 -6.55 -11.88
N ALA A 93 31.20 -7.44 -11.06
CA ALA A 93 30.43 -8.14 -10.04
C ALA A 93 29.77 -7.17 -9.06
N MET A 94 30.49 -6.16 -8.59
CA MET A 94 29.94 -5.10 -7.74
C MET A 94 28.87 -4.29 -8.46
N GLN A 95 29.05 -3.97 -9.74
CA GLN A 95 28.04 -3.25 -10.55
C GLN A 95 26.73 -4.03 -10.73
N VAL A 96 26.80 -5.36 -10.84
CA VAL A 96 25.63 -6.23 -10.97
C VAL A 96 25.00 -6.64 -9.63
N GLY A 97 25.57 -6.14 -8.52
CA GLY A 97 24.96 -6.27 -7.20
C GLY A 97 25.61 -7.27 -6.25
N ALA A 98 26.85 -7.70 -6.47
CA ALA A 98 27.63 -8.39 -5.45
C ALA A 98 27.87 -7.45 -4.25
N ASP A 99 27.97 -8.01 -3.05
CA ASP A 99 28.23 -7.27 -1.82
C ASP A 99 29.70 -7.12 -1.51
N ASP A 100 30.51 -8.12 -1.93
CA ASP A 100 31.96 -8.15 -1.84
C ASP A 100 32.52 -9.16 -2.86
N TYR A 101 33.85 -9.17 -3.00
CA TYR A 101 34.57 -10.15 -3.80
C TYR A 101 35.81 -10.64 -3.04
N MET A 102 36.35 -11.80 -3.46
CA MET A 102 37.59 -12.35 -2.95
C MET A 102 38.35 -13.10 -4.02
N HIS A 103 39.67 -13.19 -3.83
CA HIS A 103 40.56 -13.87 -4.77
C HIS A 103 40.85 -15.30 -4.34
N LYS A 104 40.90 -16.20 -5.31
CA LYS A 104 41.47 -17.55 -5.16
C LYS A 104 43.00 -17.49 -5.40
N PRO A 105 43.86 -18.16 -4.58
CA PRO A 105 43.50 -18.96 -3.39
C PRO A 105 43.06 -18.12 -2.20
N PHE A 106 42.17 -18.66 -1.39
CA PHE A 106 41.59 -17.94 -0.25
C PHE A 106 42.55 -17.79 0.92
N ASP A 107 42.64 -16.58 1.45
CA ASP A 107 43.14 -16.35 2.81
C ASP A 107 42.01 -16.59 3.82
N VAL A 108 42.25 -17.45 4.81
CA VAL A 108 41.21 -17.84 5.77
C VAL A 108 40.72 -16.65 6.61
N ALA A 109 41.63 -15.77 7.02
CA ALA A 109 41.28 -14.59 7.82
C ALA A 109 40.49 -13.56 6.99
N GLU A 110 40.82 -13.36 5.72
CA GLU A 110 40.07 -12.54 4.78
C GLU A 110 38.68 -13.12 4.54
N LEU A 111 38.60 -14.45 4.30
CA LEU A 111 37.35 -15.17 4.07
C LEU A 111 36.39 -14.99 5.27
N GLN A 112 36.88 -15.21 6.50
CA GLN A 112 36.11 -15.04 7.72
C GLN A 112 35.60 -13.61 7.89
N THR A 113 36.50 -12.63 7.67
CA THR A 113 36.14 -11.20 7.81
C THR A 113 35.05 -10.79 6.83
N LYS A 114 35.19 -11.13 5.53
CA LYS A 114 34.22 -10.79 4.49
C LYS A 114 32.90 -11.53 4.66
N LEU A 115 32.95 -12.81 5.05
CA LEU A 115 31.77 -13.61 5.36
C LEU A 115 30.88 -12.93 6.40
N HIS A 116 31.47 -12.57 7.53
CA HIS A 116 30.74 -11.91 8.62
C HIS A 116 30.23 -10.52 8.19
N ALA A 117 31.03 -9.70 7.52
CA ALA A 117 30.62 -8.38 7.06
C ALA A 117 29.42 -8.43 6.09
N VAL A 118 29.42 -9.37 5.14
CA VAL A 118 28.32 -9.51 4.19
C VAL A 118 27.08 -10.12 4.84
N LEU A 119 27.22 -11.06 5.78
CA LEU A 119 26.11 -11.58 6.57
C LEU A 119 25.46 -10.50 7.43
N ASP A 120 26.25 -9.65 8.08
CA ASP A 120 25.70 -8.55 8.89
C ASP A 120 24.95 -7.53 8.00
N LYS A 121 25.51 -7.19 6.82
CA LYS A 121 24.84 -6.34 5.85
C LYS A 121 23.50 -6.94 5.37
N SER A 122 23.48 -8.26 5.12
CA SER A 122 22.24 -8.98 4.76
C SER A 122 21.23 -8.96 5.89
N ARG A 123 21.66 -9.20 7.13
CA ARG A 123 20.78 -9.12 8.32
C ARG A 123 20.16 -7.74 8.50
N LEU A 124 20.96 -6.68 8.36
CA LEU A 124 20.46 -5.30 8.43
C LEU A 124 19.41 -5.00 7.33
N ARG A 125 19.60 -5.51 6.11
CA ARG A 125 18.60 -5.38 5.03
C ARG A 125 17.28 -6.07 5.38
N ILE A 126 17.36 -7.29 5.94
CA ILE A 126 16.17 -8.04 6.41
C ILE A 126 15.45 -7.27 7.50
N GLU A 127 16.18 -6.77 8.48
CA GLU A 127 15.60 -6.03 9.61
C GLU A 127 14.95 -4.72 9.15
N ASN A 128 15.63 -3.95 8.32
CA ASN A 128 15.09 -2.71 7.74
C ASN A 128 13.81 -2.98 6.95
N ARG A 129 13.81 -4.02 6.10
CA ARG A 129 12.62 -4.42 5.35
C ARG A 129 11.47 -4.78 6.29
N ARG A 130 11.73 -5.60 7.30
CA ARG A 130 10.73 -6.00 8.31
C ARG A 130 10.18 -4.80 9.08
N LEU A 131 11.04 -3.85 9.45
CA LEU A 131 10.62 -2.61 10.12
C LEU A 131 9.75 -1.75 9.19
N THR A 132 10.13 -1.61 7.93
CA THR A 132 9.35 -0.87 6.93
C THR A 132 7.98 -1.52 6.70
N GLU A 133 7.93 -2.84 6.48
CA GLU A 133 6.68 -3.59 6.31
C GLU A 133 5.77 -3.47 7.55
N ARG A 134 6.36 -3.56 8.75
CA ARG A 134 5.62 -3.38 10.00
C ARG A 134 5.08 -1.96 10.15
N MET A 135 5.88 -0.97 9.79
CA MET A 135 5.49 0.44 9.82
C MET A 135 4.36 0.73 8.83
N GLN A 136 4.46 0.22 7.59
CA GLN A 136 3.38 0.28 6.60
C GLN A 136 2.10 -0.37 7.12
N TRP A 137 2.20 -1.58 7.71
CA TRP A 137 1.06 -2.29 8.28
C TRP A 137 0.38 -1.51 9.41
N VAL A 138 1.16 -0.90 10.32
CA VAL A 138 0.61 -0.08 11.41
C VAL A 138 -0.04 1.18 10.85
N LEU A 139 0.67 1.92 9.99
CA LEU A 139 0.15 3.16 9.42
C LEU A 139 -1.13 2.94 8.60
N SER A 140 -1.22 1.84 7.86
CA SER A 140 -2.42 1.50 7.08
C SER A 140 -3.69 1.26 7.91
N ARG A 141 -3.55 1.08 9.24
CA ARG A 141 -4.68 0.96 10.17
C ARG A 141 -5.21 2.31 10.66
N TYR A 142 -4.41 3.35 10.57
CA TYR A 142 -4.73 4.67 11.13
C TYR A 142 -4.82 5.76 10.06
N MET A 143 -4.36 5.49 8.85
CA MET A 143 -4.42 6.41 7.71
C MET A 143 -4.53 5.66 6.38
N PRO A 144 -4.99 6.31 5.30
CA PRO A 144 -5.04 5.72 3.98
C PRO A 144 -3.66 5.24 3.51
N LEU A 145 -3.62 4.07 2.84
CA LEU A 145 -2.36 3.48 2.32
C LEU A 145 -1.61 4.45 1.41
N SER A 146 -2.32 5.19 0.55
CA SER A 146 -1.73 6.19 -0.33
C SER A 146 -1.02 7.31 0.41
N VAL A 147 -1.54 7.72 1.57
CA VAL A 147 -0.90 8.71 2.45
C VAL A 147 0.28 8.08 3.19
N ALA A 148 0.12 6.86 3.71
CA ALA A 148 1.19 6.12 4.39
C ALA A 148 2.41 5.91 3.47
N ASP A 149 2.18 5.51 2.21
CA ASP A 149 3.25 5.30 1.22
C ASP A 149 3.96 6.61 0.87
N GLN A 150 3.24 7.72 0.73
CA GLN A 150 3.87 9.03 0.53
C GLN A 150 4.75 9.42 1.72
N LEU A 151 4.30 9.20 2.96
CA LEU A 151 5.06 9.51 4.16
C LEU A 151 6.33 8.66 4.31
N ILE A 152 6.25 7.37 4.01
CA ILE A 152 7.37 6.45 4.12
C ILE A 152 8.45 6.73 3.06
N ASN A 153 8.03 7.10 1.86
CA ASN A 153 8.93 7.35 0.73
C ASN A 153 9.34 8.82 0.58
N ALA A 154 8.80 9.72 1.40
CA ALA A 154 9.17 11.13 1.37
C ALA A 154 10.62 11.32 1.84
N PRO A 155 11.44 12.11 1.11
CA PRO A 155 12.82 12.42 1.52
C PRO A 155 12.87 13.29 2.78
N GLU A 156 11.79 14.01 3.08
CA GLU A 156 11.66 14.89 4.24
C GLU A 156 10.41 14.53 5.05
N LEU A 157 10.45 14.85 6.35
CA LEU A 157 9.29 14.67 7.21
C LEU A 157 8.12 15.58 6.76
N PRO A 158 6.88 15.08 6.87
CA PRO A 158 5.71 15.86 6.47
C PRO A 158 5.63 17.17 7.29
N SER A 159 5.42 18.27 6.59
CA SER A 159 5.19 19.59 7.20
C SER A 159 3.71 19.97 7.10
N LEU A 160 3.31 20.90 7.98
CA LEU A 160 1.99 21.53 7.86
C LEU A 160 1.89 22.31 6.56
N GLY A 161 0.75 22.19 5.88
CA GLY A 161 0.47 22.90 4.64
C GLY A 161 -0.46 22.11 3.73
N GLY A 162 -0.87 22.74 2.66
CA GLY A 162 -1.73 22.12 1.66
C GLY A 162 -1.66 22.88 0.35
N GLU A 163 -2.13 22.26 -0.70
CA GLU A 163 -2.23 22.83 -2.03
C GLU A 163 -3.68 22.89 -2.52
N ARG A 164 -3.98 23.87 -3.39
CA ARG A 164 -5.29 23.91 -4.06
C ARG A 164 -5.37 22.81 -5.09
N GLN A 165 -6.43 22.04 -5.02
CA GLN A 165 -6.65 20.90 -5.89
C GLN A 165 -8.13 20.70 -6.14
N ASP A 166 -8.46 20.37 -7.37
CA ASP A 166 -9.80 19.93 -7.75
C ASP A 166 -9.99 18.48 -7.30
N VAL A 167 -10.94 18.24 -6.39
CA VAL A 167 -11.21 16.91 -5.84
C VAL A 167 -12.70 16.60 -5.88
N THR A 168 -13.05 15.33 -5.88
CA THR A 168 -14.41 14.90 -5.59
C THR A 168 -14.50 14.42 -4.14
N LEU A 169 -15.48 14.92 -3.44
CA LEU A 169 -15.77 14.68 -2.05
C LEU A 169 -16.98 13.75 -1.94
N LEU A 170 -16.86 12.70 -1.15
CA LEU A 170 -17.95 11.79 -0.83
C LEU A 170 -18.16 11.79 0.68
N PHE A 171 -19.38 12.08 1.10
CA PHE A 171 -19.86 11.85 2.45
C PHE A 171 -20.93 10.78 2.43
N ALA A 172 -20.90 9.86 3.38
CA ALA A 172 -21.95 8.84 3.54
C ALA A 172 -22.20 8.64 5.04
N ASP A 173 -23.46 8.64 5.45
CA ASP A 173 -23.87 8.54 6.85
C ASP A 173 -25.05 7.58 6.99
N LEU A 174 -25.08 6.78 8.07
CA LEU A 174 -26.11 5.76 8.30
C LEU A 174 -27.42 6.39 8.78
N ARG A 175 -28.46 6.24 8.02
CA ARG A 175 -29.79 6.73 8.40
C ARG A 175 -30.46 5.81 9.42
N GLY A 176 -30.97 6.44 10.50
CA GLY A 176 -31.61 5.72 11.59
C GLY A 176 -30.69 5.09 12.63
N PHE A 177 -29.34 5.25 12.47
CA PHE A 177 -28.36 4.66 13.39
C PHE A 177 -28.49 5.18 14.82
N THR A 178 -28.73 6.47 15.02
CA THR A 178 -28.92 7.07 16.36
C THR A 178 -30.10 6.41 17.11
N THR A 179 -31.20 6.15 16.40
CA THR A 179 -32.40 5.48 17.00
C THR A 179 -32.09 4.02 17.34
N PHE A 180 -31.31 3.35 16.48
CA PHE A 180 -30.83 2.01 16.73
C PHE A 180 -29.89 1.98 17.94
N ALA A 181 -28.89 2.88 17.99
CA ALA A 181 -27.89 2.98 19.05
C ALA A 181 -28.50 3.15 20.43
N ALA A 182 -29.63 3.89 20.53
CA ALA A 182 -30.35 4.10 21.79
C ALA A 182 -30.98 2.82 22.36
N ARG A 183 -31.15 1.75 21.57
CA ARG A 183 -31.81 0.50 21.96
C ARG A 183 -30.91 -0.73 21.94
N ALA A 184 -29.76 -0.66 21.21
CA ALA A 184 -28.87 -1.77 21.03
C ALA A 184 -27.98 -2.02 22.25
N VAL A 185 -27.60 -3.28 22.45
CA VAL A 185 -26.51 -3.65 23.37
C VAL A 185 -25.19 -3.09 22.85
N PRO A 186 -24.34 -2.45 23.70
CA PRO A 186 -23.13 -1.76 23.25
C PRO A 186 -22.18 -2.61 22.38
N GLU A 187 -22.03 -3.90 22.72
CA GLU A 187 -21.18 -4.82 21.99
C GLU A 187 -21.69 -5.10 20.56
N ASP A 188 -22.99 -5.21 20.41
CA ASP A 188 -23.64 -5.43 19.12
C ASP A 188 -23.66 -4.15 18.29
N LEU A 189 -23.85 -3.00 18.94
CA LEU A 189 -23.74 -1.68 18.31
C LEU A 189 -22.39 -1.51 17.59
N ILE A 190 -21.27 -1.80 18.30
CA ILE A 190 -19.93 -1.67 17.73
C ILE A 190 -19.74 -2.65 16.56
N LYS A 191 -20.19 -3.89 16.68
CA LYS A 191 -20.11 -4.88 15.60
C LYS A 191 -20.89 -4.43 14.36
N HIS A 192 -22.10 -3.90 14.56
CA HIS A 192 -22.92 -3.37 13.47
C HIS A 192 -22.25 -2.20 12.78
N LEU A 193 -21.84 -1.19 13.55
CA LEU A 193 -21.17 -0.01 13.03
C LEU A 193 -19.95 -0.41 12.19
N ASN A 194 -19.09 -1.27 12.74
CA ASN A 194 -17.88 -1.71 12.05
C ASN A 194 -18.17 -2.44 10.73
N ARG A 195 -19.27 -3.20 10.62
CA ARG A 195 -19.66 -3.86 9.35
C ARG A 195 -20.03 -2.83 8.28
N TYR A 196 -20.79 -1.80 8.62
CA TYR A 196 -21.18 -0.74 7.68
C TYR A 196 -20.00 0.14 7.29
N LEU A 197 -19.16 0.52 8.26
CA LEU A 197 -17.95 1.31 8.00
C LEU A 197 -16.94 0.54 7.13
N ALA A 198 -16.73 -0.75 7.39
CA ALA A 198 -15.87 -1.60 6.57
C ALA A 198 -16.36 -1.68 5.12
N LEU A 199 -17.65 -1.92 4.93
CA LEU A 199 -18.28 -1.98 3.61
C LEU A 199 -18.13 -0.66 2.83
N ALA A 200 -18.35 0.47 3.49
CA ALA A 200 -18.18 1.78 2.88
C ALA A 200 -16.70 2.03 2.51
N THR A 201 -15.79 1.70 3.43
CA THR A 201 -14.34 1.80 3.20
C THR A 201 -13.89 0.94 2.00
N GLU A 202 -14.30 -0.32 1.94
CA GLU A 202 -13.97 -1.22 0.82
C GLU A 202 -14.48 -0.69 -0.52
N ALA A 203 -15.71 -0.14 -0.56
CA ALA A 203 -16.28 0.44 -1.76
C ALA A 203 -15.51 1.69 -2.22
N ILE A 204 -15.08 2.54 -1.28
CA ILE A 204 -14.27 3.75 -1.57
C ILE A 204 -12.90 3.35 -2.11
N LEU A 205 -12.20 2.44 -1.43
CA LEU A 205 -10.85 2.01 -1.82
C LEU A 205 -10.84 1.26 -3.17
N ALA A 206 -11.87 0.45 -3.46
CA ALA A 206 -11.99 -0.25 -4.74
C ALA A 206 -12.12 0.69 -5.95
N GLU A 207 -12.55 1.93 -5.72
CA GLU A 207 -12.72 2.97 -6.74
C GLU A 207 -11.63 4.05 -6.66
N ASN A 208 -10.44 3.72 -6.15
CA ASN A 208 -9.30 4.63 -5.99
C ASN A 208 -9.56 5.85 -5.08
N GLY A 209 -10.59 5.79 -4.24
CA GLY A 209 -10.86 6.82 -3.25
C GLY A 209 -9.93 6.72 -2.04
N THR A 210 -9.68 7.83 -1.40
CA THR A 210 -8.94 7.95 -0.15
C THR A 210 -9.92 8.20 0.99
N LEU A 211 -10.02 7.30 1.96
CA LEU A 211 -10.79 7.53 3.17
C LEU A 211 -10.09 8.61 4.01
N ASP A 212 -10.71 9.75 4.18
CA ASP A 212 -10.18 10.82 5.04
C ASP A 212 -10.37 10.47 6.52
N LYS A 213 -11.60 10.32 6.94
CA LYS A 213 -11.95 10.00 8.34
C LYS A 213 -13.32 9.38 8.50
N PHE A 214 -13.53 8.76 9.65
CA PHE A 214 -14.85 8.40 10.14
C PHE A 214 -15.46 9.57 10.90
N LEU A 215 -16.76 9.80 10.72
CA LEU A 215 -17.55 10.87 11.35
C LEU A 215 -18.70 10.24 12.14
N GLY A 216 -18.36 9.59 13.27
CA GLY A 216 -19.32 8.79 14.02
C GLY A 216 -19.73 7.54 13.22
N ASP A 217 -20.97 7.51 12.76
CA ASP A 217 -21.57 6.47 11.91
C ASP A 217 -21.45 6.76 10.41
N GLY A 218 -20.73 7.82 10.04
CA GLY A 218 -20.47 8.22 8.67
C GLY A 218 -19.01 8.16 8.27
N VAL A 219 -18.76 8.38 6.99
CA VAL A 219 -17.44 8.42 6.38
C VAL A 219 -17.29 9.66 5.50
N MET A 220 -16.05 10.20 5.44
CA MET A 220 -15.63 11.19 4.47
C MET A 220 -14.52 10.60 3.61
N ALA A 221 -14.64 10.76 2.30
CA ALA A 221 -13.64 10.30 1.34
C ALA A 221 -13.32 11.37 0.29
N LEU A 222 -12.08 11.30 -0.21
CA LEU A 222 -11.53 12.15 -1.24
C LEU A 222 -11.20 11.31 -2.48
N PHE A 223 -11.45 11.84 -3.66
CA PHE A 223 -11.03 11.27 -4.94
C PHE A 223 -10.20 12.32 -5.69
N ASN A 224 -9.15 11.91 -6.38
CA ASN A 224 -8.10 12.73 -6.96
C ASN A 224 -7.09 13.29 -5.95
N ALA A 225 -7.05 12.75 -4.74
CA ALA A 225 -6.07 13.11 -3.72
C ALA A 225 -5.81 11.93 -2.75
N PRO A 226 -4.56 11.68 -2.32
CA PRO A 226 -3.32 12.33 -2.75
C PRO A 226 -2.87 11.89 -4.16
N LEU A 227 -3.40 10.78 -4.68
CA LEU A 227 -3.08 10.28 -6.01
C LEU A 227 -3.99 10.94 -7.04
N ARG A 228 -3.40 11.37 -8.15
CA ARG A 228 -4.15 11.96 -9.27
C ARG A 228 -4.99 10.90 -9.98
N ASP A 229 -6.24 11.25 -10.24
CA ASP A 229 -7.21 10.41 -10.94
C ASP A 229 -8.07 11.27 -11.86
N THR A 230 -7.94 11.11 -13.15
CA THR A 230 -8.69 11.88 -14.16
C THR A 230 -10.17 11.52 -14.22
N GLU A 231 -10.56 10.34 -13.72
CA GLU A 231 -11.94 9.84 -13.67
C GLU A 231 -12.56 9.96 -12.26
N HIS A 232 -11.97 10.76 -11.37
CA HIS A 232 -12.31 10.85 -9.95
C HIS A 232 -13.81 11.07 -9.67
N MET A 233 -14.50 11.84 -10.50
CA MET A 233 -15.95 12.07 -10.35
C MET A 233 -16.75 10.80 -10.64
N PHE A 234 -16.36 10.06 -11.66
CA PHE A 234 -17.00 8.80 -12.02
C PHE A 234 -16.75 7.71 -10.97
N HIS A 235 -15.51 7.61 -10.50
CA HIS A 235 -15.14 6.68 -9.43
C HIS A 235 -15.87 6.99 -8.12
N ALA A 236 -16.03 8.25 -7.76
CA ALA A 236 -16.79 8.64 -6.57
C ALA A 236 -18.27 8.22 -6.65
N VAL A 237 -18.91 8.40 -7.79
CA VAL A 237 -20.30 7.97 -8.00
C VAL A 237 -20.41 6.43 -7.99
N ARG A 238 -19.45 5.72 -8.58
CA ARG A 238 -19.39 4.24 -8.51
C ARG A 238 -19.25 3.74 -7.09
N ALA A 239 -18.38 4.37 -6.31
CA ALA A 239 -18.22 4.07 -4.88
C ALA A 239 -19.53 4.28 -4.12
N ALA A 240 -20.23 5.41 -4.34
CA ALA A 240 -21.51 5.70 -3.73
C ALA A 240 -22.57 4.63 -4.06
N LEU A 241 -22.67 4.22 -5.31
CA LEU A 241 -23.57 3.16 -5.74
C LEU A 241 -23.21 1.80 -5.15
N ALA A 242 -21.91 1.50 -5.04
CA ALA A 242 -21.42 0.28 -4.42
C ALA A 242 -21.73 0.24 -2.91
N ILE A 243 -21.56 1.35 -2.19
CA ILE A 243 -21.96 1.50 -0.78
C ILE A 243 -23.42 1.14 -0.61
N GLN A 244 -24.33 1.75 -1.36
CA GLN A 244 -25.77 1.48 -1.25
C GLN A 244 -26.13 0.03 -1.58
N ARG A 245 -25.60 -0.49 -2.69
CA ARG A 245 -25.84 -1.86 -3.13
C ARG A 245 -25.35 -2.90 -2.12
N ASN A 246 -24.19 -2.67 -1.51
CA ASN A 246 -23.61 -3.61 -0.58
C ASN A 246 -24.29 -3.51 0.81
N ALA A 247 -24.65 -2.31 1.26
CA ALA A 247 -25.42 -2.11 2.48
C ALA A 247 -26.79 -2.83 2.41
N ALA A 248 -27.42 -2.81 1.23
CA ALA A 248 -28.68 -3.50 0.99
C ALA A 248 -28.63 -5.03 1.15
N LYS A 249 -27.45 -5.62 1.02
CA LYS A 249 -27.21 -7.07 1.10
C LYS A 249 -26.81 -7.54 2.49
N LEU A 250 -26.57 -6.61 3.42
CA LEU A 250 -26.23 -6.99 4.78
C LEU A 250 -27.43 -7.63 5.47
N GLU A 251 -27.19 -8.79 6.07
CA GLU A 251 -28.21 -9.43 6.89
C GLU A 251 -28.47 -8.59 8.14
N PRO A 252 -29.73 -8.41 8.52
CA PRO A 252 -30.11 -7.80 9.78
C PRO A 252 -29.45 -8.54 10.96
N LEU A 253 -29.08 -7.83 12.00
CA LEU A 253 -28.52 -8.39 13.23
C LEU A 253 -29.45 -8.06 14.41
N GLY A 254 -29.74 -9.06 15.23
CA GLY A 254 -30.62 -8.89 16.39
C GLY A 254 -32.06 -8.56 15.99
N ASP A 255 -32.67 -7.60 16.68
CA ASP A 255 -34.07 -7.20 16.48
C ASP A 255 -34.28 -6.21 15.32
N ILE A 256 -33.25 -5.93 14.51
CA ILE A 256 -33.39 -5.07 13.32
C ILE A 256 -34.02 -5.88 12.21
N LEU A 257 -35.22 -5.47 11.79
CA LEU A 257 -35.98 -6.14 10.74
C LEU A 257 -35.48 -5.83 9.34
N GLU A 258 -34.79 -4.68 9.13
CA GLU A 258 -34.29 -4.23 7.84
C GLU A 258 -32.86 -3.68 7.95
N PRO A 259 -31.99 -3.87 6.90
CA PRO A 259 -30.67 -3.28 6.87
C PRO A 259 -30.74 -1.75 6.91
N LEU A 260 -29.84 -1.13 7.67
CA LEU A 260 -29.67 0.32 7.63
C LEU A 260 -29.19 0.76 6.24
N ARG A 261 -29.53 1.98 5.85
CA ARG A 261 -29.17 2.56 4.56
C ARG A 261 -28.33 3.80 4.78
N PHE A 262 -27.40 4.05 3.88
CA PHE A 262 -26.67 5.30 3.87
C PHE A 262 -27.47 6.41 3.18
N GLY A 263 -27.35 7.65 3.67
CA GLY A 263 -27.53 8.85 2.88
C GLY A 263 -26.16 9.23 2.33
N VAL A 264 -26.04 9.50 1.03
CA VAL A 264 -24.74 9.78 0.40
C VAL A 264 -24.79 11.10 -0.34
N GLY A 265 -23.79 11.96 -0.10
CA GLY A 265 -23.57 13.21 -0.84
C GLY A 265 -22.25 13.15 -1.63
N VAL A 266 -22.29 13.53 -2.92
CA VAL A 266 -21.09 13.61 -3.76
C VAL A 266 -21.02 14.97 -4.44
N HIS A 267 -19.88 15.65 -4.29
CA HIS A 267 -19.62 16.95 -4.87
C HIS A 267 -18.20 17.05 -5.40
N THR A 268 -17.96 17.87 -6.39
CA THR A 268 -16.63 18.19 -6.92
C THR A 268 -16.37 19.67 -6.88
N GLY A 269 -15.16 20.05 -6.50
CA GLY A 269 -14.73 21.44 -6.46
C GLY A 269 -13.31 21.63 -6.00
N GLU A 270 -12.85 22.90 -5.99
CA GLU A 270 -11.51 23.27 -5.59
C GLU A 270 -11.42 23.43 -4.06
N VAL A 271 -10.55 22.66 -3.45
CA VAL A 271 -10.30 22.69 -2.01
C VAL A 271 -8.79 22.78 -1.73
N VAL A 272 -8.42 23.10 -0.51
CA VAL A 272 -7.05 22.94 -0.02
C VAL A 272 -6.91 21.54 0.57
N VAL A 273 -6.05 20.73 0.00
CA VAL A 273 -5.74 19.36 0.47
C VAL A 273 -4.32 19.31 1.00
N GLY A 274 -4.12 18.69 2.15
CA GLY A 274 -2.78 18.55 2.73
C GLY A 274 -2.79 18.19 4.21
N ASN A 275 -1.62 18.37 4.84
CA ASN A 275 -1.42 18.08 6.26
C ASN A 275 -1.90 19.25 7.11
N ILE A 276 -3.04 19.12 7.73
CA ILE A 276 -3.72 20.16 8.47
C ILE A 276 -3.79 19.77 9.95
N GLY A 277 -3.50 20.73 10.84
CA GLY A 277 -3.54 20.50 12.27
C GLY A 277 -2.42 21.19 13.02
N ALA A 278 -1.84 20.52 13.98
CA ALA A 278 -0.69 20.98 14.77
C ALA A 278 0.56 20.14 14.45
N ALA A 279 1.75 20.71 14.69
CA ALA A 279 3.02 20.02 14.39
C ALA A 279 3.17 18.62 15.03
N ARG A 280 2.45 18.36 16.13
CA ARG A 280 2.45 17.04 16.82
C ARG A 280 1.32 16.11 16.38
N LEU A 281 0.28 16.62 15.73
CA LEU A 281 -0.88 15.88 15.28
C LEU A 281 -1.45 16.52 14.04
N MET A 282 -1.26 15.89 12.91
CA MET A 282 -1.72 16.32 11.61
C MET A 282 -2.68 15.29 11.04
N SER A 283 -3.62 15.75 10.23
CA SER A 283 -4.47 14.90 9.41
C SER A 283 -4.30 15.30 7.95
N TYR A 284 -4.11 14.36 7.07
CA TYR A 284 -4.21 14.59 5.63
C TYR A 284 -5.69 14.70 5.28
N THR A 285 -6.15 15.90 4.93
CA THR A 285 -7.58 16.19 4.76
C THR A 285 -7.80 17.34 3.78
N ALA A 286 -9.05 17.57 3.41
CA ALA A 286 -9.49 18.69 2.58
C ALA A 286 -10.20 19.76 3.42
N ILE A 287 -9.94 21.03 3.10
CA ILE A 287 -10.64 22.20 3.65
C ILE A 287 -11.08 23.12 2.52
N GLY A 288 -12.31 23.59 2.60
CA GLY A 288 -12.89 24.53 1.65
C GLY A 288 -14.41 24.57 1.74
N ASP A 289 -15.01 25.49 1.01
CA ASP A 289 -16.47 25.62 0.97
C ASP A 289 -17.13 24.40 0.29
N ASP A 290 -16.48 23.86 -0.74
CA ASP A 290 -16.94 22.67 -1.45
C ASP A 290 -17.03 21.43 -0.51
N VAL A 291 -16.22 21.36 0.58
CA VAL A 291 -16.36 20.31 1.62
C VAL A 291 -17.71 20.44 2.34
N ASN A 292 -18.09 21.67 2.67
CA ASN A 292 -19.36 21.95 3.34
C ASN A 292 -20.56 21.64 2.42
N ILE A 293 -20.42 21.93 1.13
CA ILE A 293 -21.45 21.60 0.14
C ILE A 293 -21.65 20.08 0.08
N ALA A 294 -20.57 19.31 -0.04
CA ALA A 294 -20.64 17.84 -0.06
C ALA A 294 -21.32 17.27 1.19
N LYS A 295 -20.95 17.78 2.38
CA LYS A 295 -21.58 17.36 3.64
C LYS A 295 -23.08 17.66 3.66
N ARG A 296 -23.51 18.82 3.19
CA ARG A 296 -24.94 19.18 3.13
C ARG A 296 -25.71 18.35 2.11
N LEU A 297 -25.11 17.96 1.00
CA LEU A 297 -25.74 17.02 0.08
C LEU A 297 -26.04 15.69 0.77
N GLU A 298 -25.08 15.21 1.56
CA GLU A 298 -25.27 14.00 2.36
C GLU A 298 -26.41 14.20 3.39
N GLU A 299 -26.41 15.31 4.15
CA GLU A 299 -27.45 15.61 5.15
C GLU A 299 -28.88 15.64 4.56
N ASN A 300 -29.01 16.06 3.29
CA ASN A 300 -30.30 16.09 2.57
C ASN A 300 -30.67 14.76 1.92
N ALA A 301 -29.78 13.76 1.92
CA ALA A 301 -30.06 12.47 1.31
C ALA A 301 -30.95 11.60 2.19
N GLU A 302 -32.03 11.08 1.64
CA GLU A 302 -32.90 10.08 2.27
C GLU A 302 -32.19 8.72 2.42
N PRO A 303 -32.70 7.80 3.27
CA PRO A 303 -32.15 6.45 3.39
C PRO A 303 -32.06 5.74 2.02
N GLY A 304 -30.86 5.37 1.60
CA GLY A 304 -30.61 4.72 0.31
C GLY A 304 -30.39 5.68 -0.86
N GLN A 305 -30.52 6.97 -0.65
CA GLN A 305 -30.37 7.98 -1.70
C GLN A 305 -28.92 8.43 -1.87
N ILE A 306 -28.55 8.76 -3.11
CA ILE A 306 -27.27 9.39 -3.45
C ILE A 306 -27.58 10.74 -4.08
N VAL A 307 -27.19 11.82 -3.42
CA VAL A 307 -27.42 13.19 -3.86
C VAL A 307 -26.11 13.76 -4.42
N VAL A 308 -26.18 14.34 -5.61
CA VAL A 308 -25.03 14.93 -6.29
C VAL A 308 -25.30 16.38 -6.69
N SER A 309 -24.25 17.18 -6.76
CA SER A 309 -24.30 18.54 -7.29
C SER A 309 -24.42 18.57 -8.81
N GLU A 310 -24.87 19.70 -9.33
CA GLU A 310 -24.96 19.94 -10.78
C GLU A 310 -23.61 19.76 -11.50
N ARG A 311 -22.47 20.14 -10.86
CA ARG A 311 -21.13 19.97 -11.44
C ARG A 311 -20.83 18.49 -11.76
N ILE A 312 -21.23 17.55 -10.91
CA ILE A 312 -21.09 16.11 -11.17
C ILE A 312 -21.94 15.69 -12.37
N VAL A 313 -23.19 16.15 -12.44
CA VAL A 313 -24.11 15.81 -13.53
C VAL A 313 -23.60 16.33 -14.88
N GLN A 314 -23.12 17.57 -14.91
CA GLN A 314 -22.57 18.18 -16.13
C GLN A 314 -21.30 17.46 -16.60
N SER A 315 -20.38 17.15 -15.69
CA SER A 315 -19.12 16.48 -15.99
C SER A 315 -19.31 15.02 -16.44
N LEU A 316 -20.32 14.34 -15.92
CA LEU A 316 -20.65 12.95 -16.28
C LEU A 316 -21.86 12.87 -17.24
N SER A 317 -22.08 13.93 -18.02
CA SER A 317 -23.18 13.96 -19.00
C SER A 317 -23.12 12.76 -19.94
N GLY A 318 -24.26 12.07 -20.11
CA GLY A 318 -24.35 10.84 -20.88
C GLY A 318 -23.89 9.56 -20.19
N ARG A 319 -23.29 9.66 -18.99
CA ARG A 319 -22.84 8.50 -18.18
C ARG A 319 -23.68 8.27 -16.94
N LEU A 320 -24.56 9.22 -16.60
CA LEU A 320 -25.42 9.18 -15.42
C LEU A 320 -26.90 9.32 -15.79
N ARG A 321 -27.75 8.49 -15.18
CA ARG A 321 -29.18 8.74 -15.08
C ARG A 321 -29.47 9.37 -13.73
N VAL A 322 -30.04 10.58 -13.74
CA VAL A 322 -30.35 11.33 -12.54
C VAL A 322 -31.80 11.79 -12.54
N LYS A 323 -32.32 12.07 -11.34
CA LYS A 323 -33.61 12.70 -11.10
C LYS A 323 -33.38 14.03 -10.39
N PRO A 324 -33.91 15.16 -10.89
CA PRO A 324 -33.82 16.44 -10.21
C PRO A 324 -34.53 16.41 -8.87
N LEU A 325 -33.94 17.04 -7.87
CA LEU A 325 -34.50 17.28 -6.56
C LEU A 325 -34.79 18.76 -6.35
N GLU A 326 -35.48 19.11 -5.28
CA GLU A 326 -35.67 20.52 -4.89
C GLU A 326 -34.30 21.17 -4.65
N PRO A 327 -34.05 22.37 -5.21
CA PRO A 327 -32.77 23.05 -5.02
C PRO A 327 -32.46 23.30 -3.55
N MET A 328 -31.22 23.06 -3.15
CA MET A 328 -30.78 23.20 -1.77
C MET A 328 -30.31 24.64 -1.51
N VAL A 329 -30.83 25.27 -0.44
CA VAL A 329 -30.38 26.58 0.03
C VAL A 329 -29.17 26.39 0.98
N LEU A 330 -28.05 26.99 0.60
CA LEU A 330 -26.84 26.98 1.44
C LEU A 330 -26.87 28.14 2.44
N LYS A 331 -26.68 27.82 3.73
CA LYS A 331 -26.57 28.85 4.78
C LYS A 331 -25.33 29.73 4.52
N GLY A 332 -25.56 31.00 4.23
CA GLY A 332 -24.50 31.94 3.86
C GLY A 332 -24.38 32.20 2.35
N HIS A 333 -25.09 31.51 1.50
CA HIS A 333 -25.24 31.81 0.09
C HIS A 333 -26.63 32.40 -0.20
N LEU A 334 -26.70 33.35 -1.13
CA LEU A 334 -27.97 33.96 -1.53
C LEU A 334 -28.73 33.12 -2.59
N GLU A 335 -28.05 32.16 -3.20
CA GLU A 335 -28.58 31.36 -4.28
C GLU A 335 -28.77 29.89 -3.86
N SER A 336 -29.82 29.28 -4.35
CA SER A 336 -30.05 27.83 -4.22
C SER A 336 -29.23 27.07 -5.24
N ILE A 337 -28.68 25.93 -4.84
CA ILE A 337 -27.87 25.05 -5.69
C ILE A 337 -28.75 23.93 -6.23
N PRO A 338 -28.79 23.69 -7.54
CA PRO A 338 -29.45 22.53 -8.13
C PRO A 338 -28.78 21.23 -7.65
N ILE A 339 -29.60 20.29 -7.22
CA ILE A 339 -29.16 18.97 -6.74
C ILE A 339 -29.96 17.86 -7.40
N TYR A 340 -29.34 16.68 -7.51
CA TYR A 340 -29.90 15.56 -8.24
C TYR A 340 -29.69 14.25 -7.48
N GLU A 341 -30.67 13.36 -7.58
CA GLU A 341 -30.55 11.98 -7.14
C GLU A 341 -29.94 11.12 -8.26
N VAL A 342 -28.91 10.34 -7.93
CA VAL A 342 -28.34 9.35 -8.86
C VAL A 342 -29.24 8.10 -8.88
N VAL A 343 -29.76 7.76 -10.06
CA VAL A 343 -30.57 6.56 -10.27
C VAL A 343 -29.71 5.37 -10.70
N SER A 344 -28.86 5.57 -11.69
CA SER A 344 -27.93 4.54 -12.21
C SER A 344 -26.83 5.15 -13.05
N LEU A 345 -25.77 4.38 -13.26
CA LEU A 345 -24.84 4.63 -14.35
C LEU A 345 -25.48 4.19 -15.67
N LEU A 346 -25.07 4.86 -16.74
CA LEU A 346 -25.36 4.46 -18.12
C LEU A 346 -24.11 3.74 -18.65
N ASP A 347 -24.30 2.60 -19.29
CA ASP A 347 -23.23 1.80 -19.93
C ASP A 347 -22.65 2.51 -21.16
#